data_4225f001aab4eaab1ba9421cafa2bd57
#
_entry.id   4225f001aab4eaab1ba9421cafa2bd57
#
_cell.length_a   1.000
_cell.length_b   1.000
_cell.length_c   1.000
_cell.angle_alpha   90.00
_cell.angle_beta   90.00
_cell.angle_gamma   90.00
#
_symmetry.space_group_name_H-M   'P 1'
#
loop_
_entity.id
_entity.type
_entity.pdbx_description
1 polymer ?
#
loop_
_entity_poly.entity_id
_entity_poly.type
_entity_poly.pdbx_seq_one_letter_code
_entity_poly.pdbx_strand_id
1 'polypeptide(L)'
;MNIAGLRWIGPAVLLILLAGAGCNRPQRASSESSAAPTPQVVRASITSQAPDAFYDPPSDLPHQPGALLRSEPLKDVILPAGMRGWRILYATTVDDSTPATAVATVFGPTDPLAGPRPVVAWEHATTGLLQKCMPSLLSVPTKGVPERDRMVMEGWVVVATDYSFAEKGGPHPYLIGEGEARATLDSVRAAQQMSELTLDKRMVVWGYSQGGHAALWTGIVGPRYAPDLKILGIVAIAPAANIKNILAMNVAMDKRFGPYLALSYSRFYPDITFEQALRPEALDAARQIVNLCDFVPPEDLERIEALAATFDGPALATSSNKALQARLEQNTADGLIKAPVVIAQGLSDIVVPPYATDAYVDERCAAGQGLEYWTFAGRDHLTIIQPGTPLRKLLIRWTMARFANEPQASGCVHKSF
;
A
#
# COMPACT_ATOMS: atom_id res chain seq x y z
N MET A 1 -42.66 -16.21 44.10
CA MET A 1 -43.12 -14.82 44.35
C MET A 1 -43.26 -14.15 42.97
N ASN A 2 -44.50 -13.80 42.60
CA ASN A 2 -44.92 -13.10 41.39
C ASN A 2 -44.48 -11.63 41.36
N ILE A 3 -44.11 -11.08 40.20
CA ILE A 3 -44.41 -9.73 39.74
C ILE A 3 -44.23 -9.77 38.18
N ALA A 4 -45.26 -9.83 37.35
CA ALA A 4 -46.09 -8.80 36.69
C ALA A 4 -45.23 -7.74 35.97
N GLY A 5 -45.09 -7.70 34.59
CA GLY A 5 -46.05 -7.25 33.58
C GLY A 5 -45.93 -5.74 33.35
N LEU A 6 -45.20 -5.32 32.31
CA LEU A 6 -45.29 -3.92 31.83
C LEU A 6 -45.58 -3.89 30.30
N ARG A 7 -46.80 -3.42 30.00
CA ARG A 7 -47.36 -3.24 28.64
C ARG A 7 -46.81 -1.96 28.02
N TRP A 8 -46.40 -2.03 26.76
CA TRP A 8 -46.10 -0.86 25.91
C TRP A 8 -47.40 -0.27 25.36
N ILE A 9 -47.54 1.04 25.52
CA ILE A 9 -48.61 1.88 24.92
C ILE A 9 -47.98 2.67 23.82
N GLY A 10 -48.37 2.47 22.56
CA GLY A 10 -47.98 3.26 21.41
C GLY A 10 -48.83 4.55 21.31
N PRO A 11 -48.28 5.66 20.75
CA PRO A 11 -49.08 6.85 20.53
C PRO A 11 -49.90 6.76 19.22
N ALA A 12 -51.18 7.12 19.36
CA ALA A 12 -52.15 7.26 18.28
C ALA A 12 -51.87 8.49 17.41
N VAL A 13 -51.95 8.31 16.10
CA VAL A 13 -51.85 9.39 15.10
C VAL A 13 -53.27 10.03 15.03
N LEU A 14 -53.34 11.34 15.33
CA LEU A 14 -54.55 12.16 15.18
C LEU A 14 -54.55 12.81 13.79
N LEU A 15 -55.47 12.34 12.91
CA LEU A 15 -55.75 13.04 11.65
C LEU A 15 -56.69 14.22 11.92
N ILE A 16 -56.23 15.46 11.61
CA ILE A 16 -57.08 16.64 11.57
C ILE A 16 -57.34 16.97 10.09
N LEU A 17 -58.59 16.78 9.66
CA LEU A 17 -59.16 17.28 8.43
C LEU A 17 -59.55 18.76 8.64
N LEU A 18 -58.94 19.68 7.91
CA LEU A 18 -59.43 21.06 7.74
C LEU A 18 -59.83 21.27 6.30
N ALA A 19 -61.15 21.41 6.10
CA ALA A 19 -61.72 21.92 4.88
C ALA A 19 -61.75 23.45 4.94
N GLY A 20 -61.48 24.11 3.83
CA GLY A 20 -61.92 25.46 3.78
C GLY A 20 -61.25 26.40 2.78
N ALA A 21 -61.99 26.76 1.80
CA ALA A 21 -62.13 28.04 1.14
C ALA A 21 -61.01 28.47 0.13
N GLY A 22 -61.46 28.51 -1.12
CA GLY A 22 -60.72 29.04 -2.24
C GLY A 22 -60.53 30.54 -2.18
N CYS A 23 -59.36 30.98 -2.59
CA CYS A 23 -59.10 32.34 -3.08
C CYS A 23 -58.32 32.25 -4.37
N ASN A 24 -58.95 32.68 -5.45
CA ASN A 24 -58.35 32.92 -6.76
C ASN A 24 -57.21 33.94 -6.64
N ARG A 25 -56.00 33.54 -7.03
CA ARG A 25 -54.90 34.45 -7.33
C ARG A 25 -54.43 34.26 -8.78
N PRO A 26 -54.09 35.33 -9.49
CA PRO A 26 -53.72 35.24 -10.91
C PRO A 26 -52.39 34.55 -11.11
N GLN A 27 -52.33 33.69 -12.12
CA GLN A 27 -51.12 33.01 -12.61
C GLN A 27 -50.05 34.04 -13.00
N ARG A 28 -48.95 34.04 -12.27
CA ARG A 28 -47.68 34.61 -12.75
C ARG A 28 -47.00 33.60 -13.67
N ALA A 29 -46.67 34.02 -14.87
CA ALA A 29 -45.86 33.27 -15.81
C ALA A 29 -44.52 32.86 -15.15
N SER A 30 -44.28 31.58 -15.08
CA SER A 30 -43.00 31.02 -14.67
C SER A 30 -41.99 31.24 -15.80
N SER A 31 -41.04 32.16 -15.58
CA SER A 31 -39.82 32.21 -16.38
C SER A 31 -39.02 30.96 -16.08
N GLU A 32 -38.95 30.05 -17.03
CA GLU A 32 -37.97 28.92 -16.98
C GLU A 32 -36.55 29.50 -16.98
N SER A 33 -35.94 29.51 -15.82
CA SER A 33 -34.49 29.71 -15.67
C SER A 33 -33.78 28.47 -16.24
N SER A 34 -33.27 28.61 -17.46
CA SER A 34 -32.33 27.64 -18.03
C SER A 34 -31.08 27.63 -17.14
N ALA A 35 -31.03 26.70 -16.18
CA ALA A 35 -29.82 26.41 -15.46
C ALA A 35 -28.81 25.84 -16.45
N ALA A 36 -27.69 26.52 -16.63
CA ALA A 36 -26.55 25.99 -17.39
C ALA A 36 -26.13 24.63 -16.82
N PRO A 37 -25.84 23.64 -17.67
CA PRO A 37 -25.43 22.33 -17.20
C PRO A 37 -24.13 22.47 -16.36
N THR A 38 -24.20 22.06 -15.12
CA THR A 38 -23.01 21.92 -14.25
C THR A 38 -22.01 21.05 -15.00
N PRO A 39 -20.74 21.46 -15.17
CA PRO A 39 -19.77 20.63 -15.84
C PRO A 39 -19.63 19.33 -15.02
N GLN A 40 -20.07 18.22 -15.58
CA GLN A 40 -19.74 16.90 -15.07
C GLN A 40 -18.24 16.75 -15.23
N VAL A 41 -17.52 16.82 -14.11
CA VAL A 41 -16.12 16.38 -14.04
C VAL A 41 -16.17 14.89 -14.32
N VAL A 42 -15.96 14.49 -15.58
CA VAL A 42 -15.73 13.11 -15.95
C VAL A 42 -14.43 12.70 -15.23
N ARG A 43 -14.57 12.03 -14.11
CA ARG A 43 -13.42 11.36 -13.47
C ARG A 43 -13.01 10.26 -14.43
N ALA A 44 -11.91 10.49 -15.16
CA ALA A 44 -11.33 9.46 -15.99
C ALA A 44 -11.13 8.21 -15.12
N SER A 45 -11.70 7.08 -15.55
CA SER A 45 -11.47 5.80 -14.90
C SER A 45 -9.98 5.46 -15.01
N ILE A 46 -9.39 5.01 -13.91
CA ILE A 46 -8.01 4.52 -13.93
C ILE A 46 -8.01 3.21 -14.68
N THR A 47 -7.16 3.10 -15.68
CA THR A 47 -6.97 1.88 -16.48
C THR A 47 -5.56 1.38 -16.29
N SER A 48 -5.34 0.09 -16.51
CA SER A 48 -4.03 -0.54 -16.59
C SER A 48 -3.67 -0.75 -18.06
N GLN A 49 -2.42 -0.45 -18.43
CA GLN A 49 -1.85 -0.77 -19.74
C GLN A 49 -1.33 -2.20 -19.73
N ALA A 50 -1.27 -2.82 -20.89
CA ALA A 50 -0.56 -4.09 -21.03
C ALA A 50 0.95 -3.88 -20.86
N PRO A 51 1.68 -4.81 -20.21
CA PRO A 51 3.13 -4.77 -20.20
C PRO A 51 3.68 -4.80 -21.63
N ASP A 52 4.69 -3.99 -21.89
CA ASP A 52 5.41 -3.95 -23.16
C ASP A 52 6.86 -4.50 -22.98
N ALA A 53 7.66 -4.50 -24.05
CA ALA A 53 9.03 -5.01 -24.04
C ALA A 53 9.97 -4.27 -23.05
N PHE A 54 9.54 -3.15 -22.48
CA PHE A 54 10.31 -2.47 -21.43
C PHE A 54 10.45 -3.36 -20.19
N TYR A 55 9.43 -4.16 -19.89
CA TYR A 55 9.38 -5.04 -18.71
C TYR A 55 10.13 -6.36 -18.90
N ASP A 56 10.58 -6.68 -20.12
CA ASP A 56 11.30 -7.92 -20.37
C ASP A 56 12.70 -7.82 -19.76
N PRO A 57 13.15 -8.79 -18.93
CA PRO A 57 14.51 -8.79 -18.42
C PRO A 57 15.49 -8.99 -19.57
N PRO A 58 16.70 -8.38 -19.52
CA PRO A 58 17.76 -8.70 -20.47
C PRO A 58 18.19 -10.18 -20.30
N SER A 59 18.70 -10.77 -21.36
CA SER A 59 19.19 -12.17 -21.35
C SER A 59 20.39 -12.36 -20.42
N ASP A 60 21.15 -11.31 -20.18
CA ASP A 60 22.32 -11.30 -19.29
C ASP A 60 22.09 -10.26 -18.20
N LEU A 61 21.70 -10.73 -17.00
CA LEU A 61 21.44 -9.86 -15.86
C LEU A 61 22.77 -9.52 -15.17
N PRO A 62 23.04 -8.22 -14.92
CA PRO A 62 24.20 -7.85 -14.10
C PRO A 62 24.10 -8.47 -12.72
N HIS A 63 25.20 -9.00 -12.21
CA HIS A 63 25.28 -9.55 -10.85
C HIS A 63 25.25 -8.46 -9.77
N GLN A 64 25.17 -7.18 -10.15
CA GLN A 64 25.16 -6.06 -9.21
C GLN A 64 23.71 -5.60 -8.95
N PRO A 65 23.15 -5.87 -7.75
CA PRO A 65 21.86 -5.34 -7.35
C PRO A 65 21.86 -3.81 -7.37
N GLY A 66 20.74 -3.21 -7.81
CA GLY A 66 20.61 -1.78 -7.99
C GLY A 66 21.17 -1.25 -9.30
N ALA A 67 21.65 -2.11 -10.23
CA ALA A 67 22.06 -1.65 -11.56
C ALA A 67 20.85 -1.19 -12.37
N LEU A 68 20.91 0.03 -12.93
CA LEU A 68 19.92 0.54 -13.88
C LEU A 68 20.06 -0.19 -15.22
N LEU A 69 19.00 -0.84 -15.66
CA LEU A 69 18.97 -1.61 -16.92
C LEU A 69 18.37 -0.78 -18.07
N ARG A 70 17.26 -0.09 -17.78
CA ARG A 70 16.56 0.79 -18.72
C ARG A 70 15.95 1.97 -18.00
N SER A 71 15.88 3.11 -18.69
CA SER A 71 15.15 4.30 -18.24
C SER A 71 14.45 4.92 -19.43
N GLU A 72 13.18 5.29 -19.28
CA GLU A 72 12.47 6.08 -20.28
C GLU A 72 11.40 6.97 -19.64
N PRO A 73 11.10 8.13 -20.25
CA PRO A 73 9.97 8.95 -19.80
C PRO A 73 8.65 8.17 -19.83
N LEU A 74 7.80 8.41 -18.83
CA LEU A 74 6.43 7.90 -18.84
C LEU A 74 5.66 8.48 -20.02
N LYS A 75 4.90 7.62 -20.72
CA LYS A 75 4.06 7.98 -21.86
C LYS A 75 2.61 7.59 -21.56
N ASP A 76 1.68 8.32 -22.14
CA ASP A 76 0.24 8.03 -22.05
C ASP A 76 -0.30 7.93 -20.61
N VAL A 77 0.29 8.74 -19.70
CA VAL A 77 -0.09 8.82 -18.30
C VAL A 77 -0.48 10.24 -17.91
N ILE A 78 -1.30 10.35 -16.88
CA ILE A 78 -1.71 11.63 -16.30
C ILE A 78 -0.80 11.94 -15.12
N LEU A 79 0.01 12.98 -15.25
CA LEU A 79 0.84 13.51 -14.18
C LEU A 79 0.32 14.89 -13.72
N PRO A 80 0.44 15.22 -12.44
CA PRO A 80 0.16 16.55 -11.92
C PRO A 80 1.02 17.64 -12.60
N ALA A 81 0.53 18.86 -12.64
CA ALA A 81 1.28 19.99 -13.15
C ALA A 81 2.60 20.19 -12.36
N GLY A 82 3.68 20.52 -13.05
CA GLY A 82 5.01 20.70 -12.44
C GLY A 82 5.72 19.38 -12.12
N MET A 83 5.17 18.24 -12.50
CA MET A 83 5.76 16.91 -12.30
C MET A 83 6.14 16.28 -13.64
N ARG A 84 7.28 15.64 -13.69
CA ARG A 84 7.70 14.74 -14.76
C ARG A 84 8.00 13.36 -14.17
N GLY A 85 7.90 12.33 -15.00
CA GLY A 85 8.05 10.96 -14.54
C GLY A 85 8.75 10.07 -15.54
N TRP A 86 9.37 9.04 -15.03
CA TRP A 86 10.06 7.98 -15.78
C TRP A 86 9.67 6.63 -15.24
N ARG A 87 9.77 5.61 -16.04
CA ARG A 87 9.87 4.23 -15.59
C ARG A 87 11.31 3.76 -15.72
N ILE A 88 11.77 2.99 -14.77
CA ILE A 88 13.09 2.37 -14.75
C ILE A 88 12.96 0.87 -14.56
N LEU A 89 13.73 0.08 -15.31
CA LEU A 89 13.95 -1.34 -15.08
C LEU A 89 15.31 -1.48 -14.41
N TYR A 90 15.41 -2.28 -13.36
CA TYR A 90 16.65 -2.43 -12.61
C TYR A 90 16.86 -3.86 -12.14
N ALA A 91 18.12 -4.22 -11.87
CA ALA A 91 18.50 -5.48 -11.27
C ALA A 91 18.31 -5.42 -9.75
N THR A 92 17.82 -6.51 -9.17
CA THR A 92 17.69 -6.69 -7.72
C THR A 92 17.86 -8.18 -7.37
N THR A 93 17.66 -8.54 -6.12
CA THR A 93 17.63 -9.91 -5.64
C THR A 93 16.46 -10.12 -4.69
N VAL A 94 15.87 -11.31 -4.69
CA VAL A 94 14.81 -11.67 -3.74
C VAL A 94 15.41 -12.10 -2.39
N ASP A 95 16.52 -12.82 -2.47
CA ASP A 95 17.34 -13.29 -1.34
C ASP A 95 18.83 -13.17 -1.71
N ASP A 96 19.73 -13.79 -0.95
CA ASP A 96 21.17 -13.70 -1.18
C ASP A 96 21.65 -14.36 -2.49
N SER A 97 20.84 -15.20 -3.11
CA SER A 97 21.22 -16.06 -4.24
C SER A 97 20.31 -15.93 -5.46
N THR A 98 19.10 -15.38 -5.31
CA THR A 98 18.09 -15.36 -6.36
C THR A 98 18.06 -13.97 -7.04
N PRO A 99 18.65 -13.85 -8.25
CA PRO A 99 18.59 -12.61 -9.02
C PRO A 99 17.15 -12.37 -9.49
N ALA A 100 16.80 -11.11 -9.59
CA ALA A 100 15.50 -10.66 -10.06
C ALA A 100 15.64 -9.33 -10.82
N THR A 101 14.58 -8.96 -11.54
CA THR A 101 14.40 -7.61 -12.06
C THR A 101 13.18 -6.98 -11.43
N ALA A 102 13.17 -5.66 -11.38
CA ALA A 102 12.03 -4.91 -10.90
C ALA A 102 11.87 -3.63 -11.71
N VAL A 103 10.65 -3.10 -11.70
CA VAL A 103 10.34 -1.79 -12.29
C VAL A 103 10.01 -0.82 -11.16
N ALA A 104 10.38 0.44 -11.36
CA ALA A 104 9.93 1.53 -10.53
C ALA A 104 9.50 2.71 -11.39
N THR A 105 8.56 3.51 -10.89
CA THR A 105 8.29 4.84 -11.41
C THR A 105 9.06 5.87 -10.58
N VAL A 106 9.67 6.83 -11.27
CA VAL A 106 10.42 7.92 -10.65
C VAL A 106 9.73 9.23 -11.01
N PHE A 107 9.41 10.04 -10.00
CA PHE A 107 8.74 11.32 -10.18
C PHE A 107 9.58 12.46 -9.60
N GLY A 108 9.73 13.52 -10.35
CA GLY A 108 10.45 14.69 -9.90
C GLY A 108 9.86 16.00 -10.45
N PRO A 109 10.34 17.16 -10.00
CA PRO A 109 9.91 18.45 -10.52
C PRO A 109 10.33 18.64 -11.97
N THR A 110 9.51 19.35 -12.76
CA THR A 110 9.87 19.74 -14.14
C THR A 110 11.02 20.72 -14.16
N ASP A 111 11.07 21.63 -13.20
CA ASP A 111 12.11 22.63 -13.13
C ASP A 111 13.42 22.05 -12.57
N PRO A 112 14.54 22.27 -13.24
CA PRO A 112 15.83 21.83 -12.74
C PRO A 112 16.19 22.65 -11.50
N LEU A 113 16.07 22.01 -10.35
CA LEU A 113 16.52 22.60 -9.10
C LEU A 113 18.02 22.31 -8.90
N ALA A 114 18.76 23.22 -8.35
CA ALA A 114 20.20 23.04 -8.13
C ALA A 114 20.49 21.98 -7.05
N GLY A 115 21.50 21.12 -7.31
CA GLY A 115 22.04 20.14 -6.36
C GLY A 115 21.27 18.81 -6.24
N PRO A 116 21.80 17.87 -5.46
CA PRO A 116 21.20 16.56 -5.25
C PRO A 116 19.88 16.63 -4.51
N ARG A 117 18.90 15.82 -4.97
CA ARG A 117 17.53 15.77 -4.42
C ARG A 117 17.39 14.64 -3.41
N PRO A 118 16.81 14.91 -2.23
CA PRO A 118 16.45 13.84 -1.30
C PRO A 118 15.33 12.98 -1.89
N VAL A 119 15.34 11.69 -1.51
CA VAL A 119 14.43 10.68 -2.07
C VAL A 119 13.37 10.30 -1.06
N VAL A 120 12.11 10.22 -1.50
CA VAL A 120 11.06 9.46 -0.82
C VAL A 120 10.86 8.17 -1.60
N ALA A 121 11.25 7.04 -1.01
CA ALA A 121 10.93 5.73 -1.54
C ALA A 121 9.50 5.37 -1.14
N TRP A 122 8.69 5.02 -2.12
CA TRP A 122 7.29 4.64 -1.90
C TRP A 122 7.09 3.15 -2.14
N GLU A 123 6.47 2.50 -1.18
CA GLU A 123 6.10 1.09 -1.17
C GLU A 123 4.58 0.95 -1.17
N HIS A 124 4.03 0.42 -2.26
CA HIS A 124 2.61 0.37 -2.50
C HIS A 124 1.91 -0.78 -1.75
N ALA A 125 0.60 -0.61 -1.53
CA ALA A 125 -0.27 -1.68 -1.01
C ALA A 125 -0.46 -2.80 -2.03
N THR A 126 -1.12 -3.89 -1.62
CA THR A 126 -1.44 -5.03 -2.47
C THR A 126 -2.19 -4.60 -3.73
N THR A 127 -1.70 -5.02 -4.89
CA THR A 127 -2.32 -4.80 -6.20
C THR A 127 -2.56 -6.11 -6.96
N GLY A 128 -2.00 -7.20 -6.47
CA GLY A 128 -1.97 -8.52 -7.10
C GLY A 128 -0.54 -8.99 -7.33
N LEU A 129 -0.38 -10.21 -7.86
CA LEU A 129 0.94 -10.84 -8.00
C LEU A 129 1.49 -10.81 -9.43
N LEU A 130 0.64 -10.50 -10.40
CA LEU A 130 1.01 -10.57 -11.81
C LEU A 130 1.52 -9.22 -12.31
N GLN A 131 2.38 -9.25 -13.31
CA GLN A 131 2.92 -8.06 -13.96
C GLN A 131 1.83 -7.08 -14.40
N LYS A 132 0.70 -7.58 -14.93
CA LYS A 132 -0.44 -6.73 -15.33
C LYS A 132 -1.06 -5.91 -14.17
N CYS A 133 -0.77 -6.27 -12.92
CA CYS A 133 -1.31 -5.60 -11.73
C CYS A 133 -0.40 -4.49 -11.18
N MET A 134 0.75 -4.24 -11.82
CA MET A 134 1.74 -3.28 -11.32
C MET A 134 1.27 -1.83 -11.39
N PRO A 135 1.54 -1.01 -10.35
CA PRO A 135 1.24 0.41 -10.36
C PRO A 135 1.87 1.19 -11.51
N SER A 136 3.06 0.79 -11.99
CA SER A 136 3.73 1.46 -13.12
C SER A 136 2.97 1.36 -14.44
N LEU A 137 2.05 0.40 -14.57
CA LEU A 137 1.17 0.21 -15.74
C LEU A 137 -0.11 1.04 -15.68
N LEU A 138 -0.40 1.71 -14.57
CA LEU A 138 -1.63 2.50 -14.43
C LEU A 138 -1.57 3.79 -15.26
N SER A 139 -2.70 4.20 -15.84
CA SER A 139 -2.84 5.51 -16.49
C SER A 139 -2.59 6.69 -15.55
N VAL A 140 -2.61 6.46 -14.25
CA VAL A 140 -2.23 7.41 -13.19
C VAL A 140 -1.29 6.69 -12.20
N PRO A 141 -0.01 6.46 -12.56
CA PRO A 141 0.90 5.65 -11.74
C PRO A 141 1.19 6.27 -10.36
N THR A 142 0.96 7.58 -10.20
CA THR A 142 1.09 8.28 -8.91
C THR A 142 -0.13 8.12 -7.98
N LYS A 143 -1.19 7.42 -8.40
CA LYS A 143 -2.49 7.40 -7.71
C LYS A 143 -2.39 6.98 -6.24
N GLY A 144 -1.58 5.97 -5.96
CA GLY A 144 -1.41 5.45 -4.60
C GLY A 144 -0.50 6.28 -3.69
N VAL A 145 0.28 7.22 -4.25
CA VAL A 145 1.27 7.99 -3.49
C VAL A 145 0.59 9.19 -2.80
N PRO A 146 0.47 9.21 -1.47
CA PRO A 146 -0.14 10.35 -0.78
C PRO A 146 0.80 11.57 -0.84
N GLU A 147 0.22 12.78 -0.98
CA GLU A 147 0.96 14.06 -1.01
C GLU A 147 2.07 14.18 -2.08
N ARG A 148 2.03 13.36 -3.16
CA ARG A 148 3.02 13.40 -4.24
C ARG A 148 3.27 14.80 -4.80
N ASP A 149 2.20 15.60 -4.96
CA ASP A 149 2.31 16.97 -5.47
C ASP A 149 3.13 17.83 -4.52
N ARG A 150 2.88 17.70 -3.21
CA ARG A 150 3.62 18.41 -2.18
C ARG A 150 5.08 17.96 -2.11
N MET A 151 5.36 16.65 -2.20
CA MET A 151 6.73 16.13 -2.23
C MET A 151 7.54 16.76 -3.37
N VAL A 152 6.96 16.80 -4.57
CA VAL A 152 7.63 17.39 -5.74
C VAL A 152 7.80 18.90 -5.59
N MET A 153 6.82 19.61 -5.00
CA MET A 153 6.95 21.04 -4.68
C MET A 153 8.07 21.33 -3.67
N GLU A 154 8.32 20.42 -2.71
CA GLU A 154 9.46 20.50 -1.78
C GLU A 154 10.79 20.14 -2.48
N GLY A 155 10.75 19.81 -3.76
CA GLY A 155 11.91 19.42 -4.55
C GLY A 155 12.41 18.00 -4.28
N TRP A 156 11.62 17.15 -3.66
CA TRP A 156 11.96 15.75 -3.45
C TRP A 156 11.66 14.93 -4.71
N VAL A 157 12.37 13.81 -4.83
CA VAL A 157 12.10 12.83 -5.88
C VAL A 157 11.44 11.61 -5.22
N VAL A 158 10.35 11.17 -5.81
CA VAL A 158 9.66 9.95 -5.38
C VAL A 158 10.13 8.80 -6.26
N VAL A 159 10.59 7.71 -5.64
CA VAL A 159 10.91 6.44 -6.30
C VAL A 159 9.92 5.41 -5.80
N ALA A 160 9.00 4.98 -6.66
CA ALA A 160 7.91 4.05 -6.34
C ALA A 160 8.18 2.72 -7.03
N THR A 161 8.65 1.73 -6.26
CA THR A 161 8.90 0.38 -6.78
C THR A 161 7.60 -0.40 -6.98
N ASP A 162 7.56 -1.24 -8.01
CA ASP A 162 6.54 -2.29 -8.19
C ASP A 162 6.95 -3.62 -7.53
N TYR A 163 7.99 -3.60 -6.70
CA TYR A 163 8.72 -4.74 -6.17
C TYR A 163 9.39 -5.58 -7.26
N SER A 164 9.91 -6.75 -6.90
CA SER A 164 10.66 -7.60 -7.83
C SER A 164 9.80 -8.72 -8.42
N PHE A 165 10.26 -9.21 -9.57
CA PHE A 165 9.78 -10.43 -10.18
C PHE A 165 10.95 -11.38 -10.31
N ALA A 166 10.78 -12.61 -9.84
CA ALA A 166 11.75 -13.67 -10.08
C ALA A 166 11.90 -13.91 -11.59
N GLU A 167 13.04 -14.46 -11.99
CA GLU A 167 13.32 -14.79 -13.40
C GLU A 167 12.12 -15.46 -14.08
N LYS A 168 11.90 -15.11 -15.34
CA LYS A 168 10.83 -15.66 -16.21
C LYS A 168 9.39 -15.27 -15.84
N GLY A 169 9.19 -14.09 -15.20
CA GLY A 169 7.84 -13.55 -15.00
C GLY A 169 7.01 -14.30 -13.96
N GLY A 170 7.66 -14.91 -12.98
CA GLY A 170 6.99 -15.45 -11.81
C GLY A 170 6.35 -14.35 -10.96
N PRO A 171 5.44 -14.68 -10.04
CA PRO A 171 4.85 -13.71 -9.13
C PRO A 171 5.92 -13.07 -8.25
N HIS A 172 5.70 -11.81 -7.88
CA HIS A 172 6.61 -11.10 -6.98
C HIS A 172 6.58 -11.69 -5.55
N PRO A 173 7.61 -11.46 -4.71
CA PRO A 173 7.70 -12.01 -3.36
C PRO A 173 6.75 -11.29 -2.39
N TYR A 174 5.46 -11.53 -2.53
CA TYR A 174 4.40 -10.91 -1.75
C TYR A 174 4.55 -11.22 -0.26
N LEU A 175 4.69 -10.16 0.55
CA LEU A 175 4.92 -10.26 1.99
C LEU A 175 6.13 -11.16 2.36
N ILE A 176 7.13 -11.18 1.50
CA ILE A 176 8.48 -11.68 1.80
C ILE A 176 9.35 -10.45 2.05
N GLY A 177 9.47 -10.08 3.33
CA GLY A 177 9.95 -8.76 3.70
C GLY A 177 11.34 -8.42 3.22
N GLU A 178 12.26 -9.39 3.22
CA GLU A 178 13.62 -9.15 2.72
C GLU A 178 13.64 -8.88 1.21
N GLY A 179 12.84 -9.60 0.43
CA GLY A 179 12.74 -9.40 -1.02
C GLY A 179 12.12 -8.04 -1.39
N GLU A 180 11.05 -7.64 -0.69
CA GLU A 180 10.42 -6.32 -0.88
C GLU A 180 11.39 -5.18 -0.51
N ALA A 181 12.11 -5.31 0.61
CA ALA A 181 13.09 -4.33 1.07
C ALA A 181 14.25 -4.17 0.09
N ARG A 182 14.80 -5.27 -0.43
CA ARG A 182 15.87 -5.24 -1.44
C ARG A 182 15.41 -4.53 -2.70
N ALA A 183 14.23 -4.85 -3.22
CA ALA A 183 13.67 -4.18 -4.39
C ALA A 183 13.54 -2.66 -4.17
N THR A 184 13.11 -2.22 -2.99
CA THR A 184 13.01 -0.80 -2.64
C THR A 184 14.38 -0.13 -2.61
N LEU A 185 15.36 -0.70 -1.94
CA LEU A 185 16.70 -0.13 -1.84
C LEU A 185 17.41 -0.07 -3.20
N ASP A 186 17.26 -1.10 -4.00
CA ASP A 186 17.84 -1.18 -5.33
C ASP A 186 17.16 -0.25 -6.34
N SER A 187 15.85 0.03 -6.17
CA SER A 187 15.16 1.05 -6.98
C SER A 187 15.77 2.43 -6.81
N VAL A 188 16.15 2.79 -5.57
CA VAL A 188 16.80 4.06 -5.28
C VAL A 188 18.22 4.10 -5.84
N ARG A 189 18.98 3.00 -5.70
CA ARG A 189 20.32 2.88 -6.32
C ARG A 189 20.27 3.02 -7.84
N ALA A 190 19.27 2.40 -8.48
CA ALA A 190 19.06 2.50 -9.91
C ALA A 190 18.66 3.93 -10.32
N ALA A 191 17.75 4.56 -9.58
CA ALA A 191 17.34 5.94 -9.84
C ALA A 191 18.51 6.93 -9.71
N GLN A 192 19.49 6.68 -8.83
CA GLN A 192 20.71 7.49 -8.71
C GLN A 192 21.63 7.42 -9.96
N GLN A 193 21.45 6.43 -10.82
CA GLN A 193 22.22 6.27 -12.07
C GLN A 193 21.53 6.96 -13.28
N MET A 194 20.32 7.51 -13.09
CA MET A 194 19.65 8.27 -14.14
C MET A 194 20.39 9.56 -14.46
N SER A 195 20.54 9.87 -15.76
CA SER A 195 21.18 11.12 -16.22
C SER A 195 20.28 12.35 -16.04
N GLU A 196 18.97 12.15 -15.98
CA GLU A 196 17.95 13.21 -15.93
C GLU A 196 17.75 13.82 -14.55
N LEU A 197 18.26 13.16 -13.51
CA LEU A 197 18.11 13.55 -12.11
C LEU A 197 19.41 13.41 -11.35
N THR A 198 19.70 14.36 -10.48
CA THR A 198 20.78 14.21 -9.50
C THR A 198 20.17 13.93 -8.13
N LEU A 199 20.30 12.69 -7.66
CA LEU A 199 19.72 12.24 -6.39
C LEU A 199 20.74 12.21 -5.26
N ASP A 200 20.28 12.51 -4.05
CA ASP A 200 21.02 12.37 -2.81
C ASP A 200 21.04 10.89 -2.36
N LYS A 201 21.97 10.56 -1.50
CA LYS A 201 21.96 9.27 -0.77
C LYS A 201 20.93 9.25 0.37
N ARG A 202 20.44 10.44 0.79
CA ARG A 202 19.44 10.58 1.85
C ARG A 202 18.07 10.20 1.34
N MET A 203 17.43 9.31 2.07
CA MET A 203 16.08 8.85 1.76
C MET A 203 15.20 8.70 3.01
N VAL A 204 13.91 8.88 2.81
CA VAL A 204 12.85 8.47 3.75
C VAL A 204 11.98 7.45 3.03
N VAL A 205 11.58 6.39 3.72
CA VAL A 205 10.74 5.34 3.16
C VAL A 205 9.33 5.52 3.66
N TRP A 206 8.35 5.50 2.76
CA TRP A 206 6.93 5.48 3.08
C TRP A 206 6.29 4.24 2.48
N GLY A 207 5.53 3.52 3.29
CA GLY A 207 4.80 2.36 2.81
C GLY A 207 3.41 2.26 3.41
N TYR A 208 2.49 1.64 2.68
CA TYR A 208 1.10 1.48 3.08
C TYR A 208 0.65 0.03 2.94
N SER A 209 -0.01 -0.51 3.98
CA SER A 209 -0.52 -1.89 4.01
C SER A 209 0.60 -2.93 3.80
N GLN A 210 0.60 -3.71 2.71
CA GLN A 210 1.76 -4.50 2.26
C GLN A 210 3.02 -3.64 2.23
N GLY A 211 2.95 -2.45 1.63
CA GLY A 211 4.08 -1.52 1.61
C GLY A 211 4.49 -1.03 3.00
N GLY A 212 3.57 -0.96 3.95
CA GLY A 212 3.89 -0.68 5.35
C GLY A 212 4.75 -1.78 5.99
N HIS A 213 4.48 -3.04 5.65
CA HIS A 213 5.33 -4.18 5.99
C HIS A 213 6.72 -4.05 5.32
N ALA A 214 6.73 -3.80 4.01
CA ALA A 214 7.95 -3.61 3.25
C ALA A 214 8.82 -2.46 3.80
N ALA A 215 8.21 -1.33 4.20
CA ALA A 215 8.91 -0.19 4.79
C ALA A 215 9.61 -0.54 6.11
N LEU A 216 8.95 -1.29 6.97
CA LEU A 216 9.57 -1.79 8.20
C LEU A 216 10.77 -2.71 7.86
N TRP A 217 10.60 -3.63 6.93
CA TRP A 217 11.68 -4.49 6.46
C TRP A 217 12.81 -3.72 5.80
N THR A 218 12.51 -2.67 5.04
CA THR A 218 13.53 -1.78 4.46
C THR A 218 14.38 -1.11 5.54
N GLY A 219 13.75 -0.72 6.65
CA GLY A 219 14.47 -0.21 7.83
C GLY A 219 15.35 -1.23 8.52
N ILE A 220 14.92 -2.50 8.57
CA ILE A 220 15.67 -3.63 9.17
C ILE A 220 16.84 -4.03 8.29
N VAL A 221 16.61 -4.21 6.99
CA VAL A 221 17.58 -4.77 6.04
C VAL A 221 18.59 -3.72 5.57
N GLY A 222 18.15 -2.46 5.43
CA GLY A 222 18.92 -1.38 4.81
C GLY A 222 20.33 -1.19 5.35
N PRO A 223 20.58 -1.14 6.66
CA PRO A 223 21.93 -0.95 7.20
C PRO A 223 22.94 -2.04 6.79
N ARG A 224 22.47 -3.26 6.53
CA ARG A 224 23.29 -4.39 6.10
C ARG A 224 23.41 -4.46 4.58
N TYR A 225 22.28 -4.33 3.87
CA TYR A 225 22.20 -4.55 2.43
C TYR A 225 22.62 -3.34 1.60
N ALA A 226 22.25 -2.14 2.04
CA ALA A 226 22.51 -0.89 1.33
C ALA A 226 23.18 0.15 2.23
N PRO A 227 24.41 -0.10 2.75
CA PRO A 227 25.11 0.84 3.63
C PRO A 227 25.54 2.14 2.89
N ASP A 228 25.48 2.15 1.57
CA ASP A 228 25.69 3.31 0.70
C ASP A 228 24.52 4.30 0.71
N LEU A 229 23.31 3.86 1.08
CA LEU A 229 22.12 4.69 1.24
C LEU A 229 21.97 5.18 2.69
N LYS A 230 21.47 6.39 2.86
CA LYS A 230 21.22 6.97 4.19
C LYS A 230 19.72 7.04 4.47
N ILE A 231 19.18 6.01 5.12
CA ILE A 231 17.78 5.98 5.54
C ILE A 231 17.60 6.90 6.74
N LEU A 232 16.87 8.00 6.56
CA LEU A 232 16.63 9.01 7.58
C LEU A 232 15.33 8.79 8.35
N GLY A 233 14.45 7.93 7.85
CA GLY A 233 13.20 7.61 8.51
C GLY A 233 12.35 6.58 7.77
N ILE A 234 11.51 5.90 8.53
CA ILE A 234 10.56 4.89 8.06
C ILE A 234 9.17 5.32 8.47
N VAL A 235 8.24 5.28 7.51
CA VAL A 235 6.80 5.50 7.74
C VAL A 235 6.05 4.25 7.28
N ALA A 236 5.38 3.59 8.20
CA ALA A 236 4.54 2.42 7.96
C ALA A 236 3.08 2.78 8.25
N ILE A 237 2.25 2.86 7.21
CA ILE A 237 0.84 3.23 7.30
C ILE A 237 0.00 1.96 7.25
N ALA A 238 -0.81 1.70 8.29
CA ALA A 238 -1.65 0.50 8.43
C ALA A 238 -0.90 -0.79 8.03
N PRO A 239 0.30 -1.06 8.61
CA PRO A 239 1.22 -2.06 8.10
C PRO A 239 0.75 -3.49 8.35
N ALA A 240 0.93 -4.38 7.37
CA ALA A 240 0.80 -5.84 7.56
C ALA A 240 2.01 -6.41 8.34
N ALA A 241 2.39 -5.80 9.46
CA ALA A 241 3.65 -6.03 10.17
C ALA A 241 3.76 -7.41 10.82
N ASN A 242 2.64 -7.95 11.33
CA ASN A 242 2.55 -9.30 11.89
C ASN A 242 1.48 -10.09 11.12
N ILE A 243 1.87 -10.64 9.98
CA ILE A 243 0.99 -11.29 9.02
C ILE A 243 0.24 -12.47 9.65
N LYS A 244 0.95 -13.29 10.44
CA LYS A 244 0.38 -14.45 11.12
C LYS A 244 -0.80 -14.06 12.01
N ASN A 245 -0.65 -13.03 12.82
CA ASN A 245 -1.70 -12.57 13.72
C ASN A 245 -2.86 -11.93 12.96
N ILE A 246 -2.57 -11.11 11.94
CA ILE A 246 -3.61 -10.47 11.12
C ILE A 246 -4.52 -11.52 10.47
N LEU A 247 -3.94 -12.53 9.82
CA LEU A 247 -4.69 -13.57 9.11
C LEU A 247 -5.43 -14.51 10.08
N ALA A 248 -4.82 -14.87 11.21
CA ALA A 248 -5.48 -15.70 12.22
C ALA A 248 -6.71 -15.01 12.85
N MET A 249 -6.71 -13.68 12.92
CA MET A 249 -7.77 -12.90 13.55
C MET A 249 -8.80 -12.34 12.56
N ASN A 250 -8.55 -12.45 11.26
CA ASN A 250 -9.40 -11.88 10.21
C ASN A 250 -9.57 -12.84 9.03
N VAL A 251 -10.56 -13.74 9.16
CA VAL A 251 -10.87 -14.76 8.15
C VAL A 251 -11.22 -14.14 6.79
N ALA A 252 -11.88 -12.99 6.75
CA ALA A 252 -12.22 -12.33 5.49
C ALA A 252 -10.96 -11.88 4.72
N MET A 253 -9.98 -11.38 5.43
CA MET A 253 -8.69 -11.00 4.84
C MET A 253 -7.85 -12.22 4.45
N ASP A 254 -7.91 -13.29 5.23
CA ASP A 254 -7.28 -14.56 4.87
C ASP A 254 -7.87 -15.12 3.57
N LYS A 255 -9.20 -15.12 3.41
CA LYS A 255 -9.88 -15.56 2.18
C LYS A 255 -9.49 -14.76 0.94
N ARG A 256 -9.23 -13.45 1.11
CA ARG A 256 -8.85 -12.53 0.03
C ARG A 256 -7.36 -12.59 -0.31
N PHE A 257 -6.50 -12.49 0.70
CA PHE A 257 -5.05 -12.33 0.53
C PHE A 257 -4.27 -13.63 0.74
N GLY A 258 -4.82 -14.61 1.43
CA GLY A 258 -4.22 -15.92 1.65
C GLY A 258 -3.81 -16.64 0.36
N PRO A 259 -4.63 -16.63 -0.71
CA PRO A 259 -4.22 -17.18 -2.01
C PRO A 259 -2.96 -16.54 -2.58
N TYR A 260 -2.83 -15.21 -2.51
CA TYR A 260 -1.62 -14.51 -2.95
C TYR A 260 -0.39 -14.93 -2.14
N LEU A 261 -0.55 -15.00 -0.82
CA LEU A 261 0.51 -15.42 0.08
C LEU A 261 0.93 -16.88 -0.20
N ALA A 262 -0.04 -17.78 -0.36
CA ALA A 262 0.23 -19.19 -0.68
C ALA A 262 1.03 -19.33 -1.99
N LEU A 263 0.68 -18.58 -3.04
CA LEU A 263 1.42 -18.62 -4.30
C LEU A 263 2.82 -18.02 -4.14
N SER A 264 2.95 -16.86 -3.50
CA SER A 264 4.25 -16.24 -3.28
C SER A 264 5.16 -17.18 -2.47
N TYR A 265 4.70 -17.67 -1.32
CA TYR A 265 5.52 -18.51 -0.45
C TYR A 265 5.90 -19.84 -1.09
N SER A 266 5.02 -20.46 -1.88
CA SER A 266 5.33 -21.69 -2.62
C SER A 266 6.39 -21.50 -3.72
N ARG A 267 6.63 -20.26 -4.16
CA ARG A 267 7.66 -19.95 -5.17
C ARG A 267 9.02 -19.72 -4.54
N PHE A 268 9.07 -19.19 -3.34
CA PHE A 268 10.31 -18.76 -2.70
C PHE A 268 10.76 -19.65 -1.54
N TYR A 269 9.87 -20.48 -0.99
CA TYR A 269 10.19 -21.40 0.08
C TYR A 269 10.02 -22.85 -0.38
N PRO A 270 11.11 -23.63 -0.50
CA PRO A 270 11.06 -25.00 -1.03
C PRO A 270 10.28 -25.99 -0.14
N ASP A 271 10.04 -25.62 1.11
CA ASP A 271 9.30 -26.40 2.10
C ASP A 271 7.78 -26.13 2.08
N ILE A 272 7.30 -25.29 1.14
CA ILE A 272 5.88 -24.96 0.97
C ILE A 272 5.47 -25.22 -0.47
N THR A 273 4.35 -25.95 -0.66
CA THR A 273 3.66 -25.99 -1.96
C THR A 273 2.36 -25.20 -1.88
N PHE A 274 1.88 -24.71 -3.03
CA PHE A 274 0.63 -23.94 -3.09
C PHE A 274 -0.54 -24.70 -2.50
N GLU A 275 -0.66 -25.99 -2.84
CA GLU A 275 -1.72 -26.86 -2.36
C GLU A 275 -1.63 -27.13 -0.86
N GLN A 276 -0.42 -27.28 -0.31
CA GLN A 276 -0.24 -27.51 1.12
C GLN A 276 -0.42 -26.24 1.96
N ALA A 277 -0.23 -25.07 1.38
CA ALA A 277 -0.45 -23.79 2.05
C ALA A 277 -1.93 -23.46 2.21
N LEU A 278 -2.80 -24.07 1.41
CA LEU A 278 -4.24 -23.82 1.37
C LEU A 278 -5.07 -24.97 1.93
N ARG A 279 -6.22 -24.65 2.43
CA ARG A 279 -7.25 -25.65 2.77
C ARG A 279 -7.85 -26.19 1.48
N PRO A 280 -8.23 -27.48 1.44
CA PRO A 280 -8.81 -28.11 0.23
C PRO A 280 -10.02 -27.36 -0.33
N GLU A 281 -10.86 -26.82 0.54
CA GLU A 281 -12.09 -26.09 0.17
C GLU A 281 -11.82 -24.76 -0.52
N ALA A 282 -10.63 -24.17 -0.30
CA ALA A 282 -10.24 -22.90 -0.89
C ALA A 282 -9.49 -23.04 -2.21
N LEU A 283 -9.00 -24.23 -2.58
CA LEU A 283 -8.07 -24.42 -3.69
C LEU A 283 -8.59 -23.91 -5.04
N ASP A 284 -9.85 -24.23 -5.39
CA ASP A 284 -10.40 -23.84 -6.69
C ASP A 284 -10.62 -22.33 -6.79
N ALA A 285 -11.07 -21.70 -5.72
CA ALA A 285 -11.17 -20.25 -5.64
C ALA A 285 -9.77 -19.59 -5.68
N ALA A 286 -8.83 -20.11 -4.91
CA ALA A 286 -7.46 -19.59 -4.82
C ALA A 286 -6.74 -19.59 -6.17
N ARG A 287 -6.87 -20.68 -6.96
CA ARG A 287 -6.29 -20.75 -8.33
C ARG A 287 -6.81 -19.68 -9.27
N GLN A 288 -8.03 -19.20 -9.06
CA GLN A 288 -8.61 -18.10 -9.82
C GLN A 288 -8.17 -16.75 -9.26
N ILE A 289 -8.23 -16.56 -7.94
CA ILE A 289 -7.87 -15.30 -7.25
C ILE A 289 -6.46 -14.86 -7.60
N VAL A 290 -5.48 -15.75 -7.62
CA VAL A 290 -4.08 -15.41 -7.91
C VAL A 290 -3.83 -14.84 -9.30
N ASN A 291 -4.81 -14.97 -10.21
CA ASN A 291 -4.77 -14.41 -11.56
C ASN A 291 -5.51 -13.08 -11.72
N LEU A 292 -6.04 -12.53 -10.63
CA LEU A 292 -6.77 -11.27 -10.59
C LEU A 292 -5.94 -10.18 -9.92
N CYS A 293 -6.29 -8.92 -10.20
CA CYS A 293 -5.64 -7.77 -9.58
C CYS A 293 -6.53 -7.21 -8.45
N ASP A 294 -5.93 -6.88 -7.33
CA ASP A 294 -6.68 -6.43 -6.12
C ASP A 294 -7.10 -4.95 -6.15
N PHE A 295 -6.77 -4.21 -7.21
CA PHE A 295 -7.01 -2.78 -7.26
C PHE A 295 -7.61 -2.28 -8.59
N VAL A 296 -7.06 -2.67 -9.71
CA VAL A 296 -7.49 -2.27 -11.07
C VAL A 296 -7.33 -3.47 -12.00
N PRO A 297 -8.37 -3.86 -12.75
CA PRO A 297 -9.68 -3.18 -12.85
C PRO A 297 -10.62 -3.51 -11.67
N PRO A 298 -11.65 -2.69 -11.41
CA PRO A 298 -12.60 -2.93 -10.31
C PRO A 298 -13.32 -4.28 -10.39
N GLU A 299 -13.57 -4.78 -11.58
CA GLU A 299 -14.22 -6.07 -11.84
C GLU A 299 -13.42 -7.26 -11.28
N ASP A 300 -12.10 -7.15 -11.25
CA ASP A 300 -11.23 -8.16 -10.63
C ASP A 300 -11.48 -8.23 -9.11
N LEU A 301 -11.63 -7.07 -8.46
CA LEU A 301 -11.94 -7.02 -7.02
C LEU A 301 -13.31 -7.66 -6.71
N GLU A 302 -14.35 -7.32 -7.48
CA GLU A 302 -15.68 -7.93 -7.34
C GLU A 302 -15.61 -9.45 -7.54
N ARG A 303 -14.78 -9.91 -8.49
CA ARG A 303 -14.56 -11.34 -8.74
C ARG A 303 -13.81 -12.01 -7.60
N ILE A 304 -12.80 -11.37 -7.00
CA ILE A 304 -12.09 -11.87 -5.83
C ILE A 304 -13.08 -12.06 -4.66
N GLU A 305 -13.92 -11.06 -4.39
CA GLU A 305 -14.90 -11.13 -3.32
C GLU A 305 -15.92 -12.26 -3.55
N ALA A 306 -16.41 -12.41 -4.79
CA ALA A 306 -17.31 -13.49 -5.16
C ALA A 306 -16.66 -14.88 -4.97
N LEU A 307 -15.40 -15.04 -5.38
CA LEU A 307 -14.63 -16.28 -5.20
C LEU A 307 -14.38 -16.57 -3.71
N ALA A 308 -14.01 -15.57 -2.94
CA ALA A 308 -13.79 -15.68 -1.50
C ALA A 308 -15.09 -16.09 -0.74
N ALA A 309 -16.27 -15.81 -1.30
CA ALA A 309 -17.54 -16.23 -0.74
C ALA A 309 -17.92 -17.68 -1.05
N THR A 310 -17.20 -18.39 -1.93
CA THR A 310 -17.55 -19.77 -2.34
C THR A 310 -17.14 -20.86 -1.34
N PHE A 311 -16.36 -20.54 -0.32
CA PHE A 311 -15.91 -21.49 0.70
C PHE A 311 -16.00 -20.90 2.11
N ASP A 312 -16.06 -21.76 3.12
CA ASP A 312 -16.15 -21.35 4.52
C ASP A 312 -14.80 -21.41 5.23
N GLY A 313 -14.63 -20.53 6.24
CA GLY A 313 -13.41 -20.45 7.05
C GLY A 313 -12.22 -19.81 6.29
N PRO A 314 -11.00 -19.87 6.84
CA PRO A 314 -9.80 -19.28 6.23
C PRO A 314 -9.38 -20.03 4.96
N ALA A 315 -8.68 -19.36 4.05
CA ALA A 315 -8.09 -19.98 2.87
C ALA A 315 -6.82 -20.75 3.22
N LEU A 316 -6.00 -20.17 4.10
CA LEU A 316 -4.72 -20.76 4.49
C LEU A 316 -4.87 -21.92 5.48
N ALA A 317 -4.04 -22.94 5.32
CA ALA A 317 -3.94 -24.11 6.20
C ALA A 317 -3.00 -23.86 7.40
N THR A 318 -2.98 -22.66 7.95
CA THR A 318 -2.05 -22.26 9.01
C THR A 318 -2.09 -23.15 10.24
N SER A 319 -3.28 -23.61 10.64
CA SER A 319 -3.43 -24.47 11.84
C SER A 319 -2.79 -25.85 11.70
N SER A 320 -2.63 -26.37 10.48
CA SER A 320 -2.12 -27.71 10.17
C SER A 320 -0.75 -27.71 9.51
N ASN A 321 -0.29 -26.59 8.96
CA ASN A 321 0.98 -26.49 8.23
C ASN A 321 2.04 -25.74 9.04
N LYS A 322 2.92 -26.48 9.69
CA LYS A 322 4.02 -25.92 10.52
C LYS A 322 5.05 -25.14 9.70
N ALA A 323 5.34 -25.56 8.46
CA ALA A 323 6.26 -24.85 7.59
C ALA A 323 5.68 -23.46 7.26
N LEU A 324 4.41 -23.39 6.88
CA LEU A 324 3.73 -22.12 6.63
C LEU A 324 3.76 -21.21 7.87
N GLN A 325 3.48 -21.73 9.06
CA GLN A 325 3.57 -20.95 10.30
C GLN A 325 4.96 -20.36 10.51
N ALA A 326 6.02 -21.19 10.33
CA ALA A 326 7.40 -20.75 10.49
C ALA A 326 7.77 -19.65 9.49
N ARG A 327 7.29 -19.75 8.22
CA ARG A 327 7.54 -18.72 7.21
C ARG A 327 6.76 -17.44 7.47
N LEU A 328 5.54 -17.50 7.99
CA LEU A 328 4.79 -16.33 8.45
C LEU A 328 5.51 -15.62 9.61
N GLU A 329 6.05 -16.36 10.56
CA GLU A 329 6.87 -15.81 11.65
C GLU A 329 8.16 -15.19 11.12
N GLN A 330 8.85 -15.86 10.21
CA GLN A 330 10.08 -15.36 9.58
C GLN A 330 9.86 -14.02 8.87
N ASN A 331 8.65 -13.77 8.34
CA ASN A 331 8.31 -12.52 7.65
C ASN A 331 7.61 -11.49 8.57
N THR A 332 7.56 -11.71 9.87
CA THR A 332 7.19 -10.67 10.83
C THR A 332 8.33 -9.65 10.93
N ALA A 333 8.01 -8.36 10.84
CA ALA A 333 9.01 -7.29 10.85
C ALA A 333 9.50 -7.00 12.29
N ASP A 334 10.20 -7.97 12.91
CA ASP A 334 10.57 -7.93 14.33
C ASP A 334 11.99 -7.42 14.63
N GLY A 335 12.78 -7.13 13.60
CA GLY A 335 14.12 -6.56 13.73
C GLY A 335 14.10 -5.11 14.24
N LEU A 336 15.19 -4.68 14.90
CA LEU A 336 15.36 -3.30 15.32
C LEU A 336 15.72 -2.39 14.14
N ILE A 337 15.03 -1.27 14.03
CA ILE A 337 15.26 -0.23 13.05
C ILE A 337 15.98 0.93 13.70
N LYS A 338 17.18 1.26 13.19
CA LYS A 338 17.99 2.36 13.73
C LYS A 338 17.50 3.75 13.32
N ALA A 339 16.86 3.85 12.17
CA ALA A 339 16.27 5.11 11.71
C ALA A 339 15.00 5.45 12.52
N PRO A 340 14.62 6.72 12.65
CA PRO A 340 13.33 7.13 13.15
C PRO A 340 12.16 6.41 12.48
N VAL A 341 11.17 5.94 13.28
CA VAL A 341 10.02 5.17 12.80
C VAL A 341 8.72 5.87 13.17
N VAL A 342 7.79 5.94 12.22
CA VAL A 342 6.38 6.25 12.44
C VAL A 342 5.54 5.06 12.00
N ILE A 343 4.63 4.63 12.86
CA ILE A 343 3.54 3.70 12.52
C ILE A 343 2.24 4.50 12.61
N ALA A 344 1.42 4.46 11.57
CA ALA A 344 0.14 5.17 11.52
C ALA A 344 -1.02 4.18 11.33
N GLN A 345 -2.10 4.28 12.15
CA GLN A 345 -3.20 3.33 12.15
C GLN A 345 -4.56 4.04 12.24
N GLY A 346 -5.48 3.65 11.38
CA GLY A 346 -6.88 4.04 11.45
C GLY A 346 -7.63 3.18 12.47
N LEU A 347 -8.37 3.81 13.40
CA LEU A 347 -9.06 3.08 14.47
C LEU A 347 -10.33 2.32 14.01
N SER A 348 -10.79 2.57 12.77
CA SER A 348 -11.90 1.83 12.14
C SER A 348 -11.42 0.85 11.06
N ASP A 349 -10.13 0.54 11.01
CA ASP A 349 -9.53 -0.36 10.03
C ASP A 349 -9.97 -1.81 10.28
N ILE A 350 -10.63 -2.39 9.28
CA ILE A 350 -11.07 -3.79 9.31
C ILE A 350 -10.17 -4.72 8.47
N VAL A 351 -9.23 -4.17 7.71
CA VAL A 351 -8.27 -4.94 6.89
C VAL A 351 -7.05 -5.31 7.74
N VAL A 352 -6.41 -4.30 8.32
CA VAL A 352 -5.39 -4.45 9.37
C VAL A 352 -5.98 -3.91 10.66
N PRO A 353 -6.58 -4.77 11.50
CA PRO A 353 -7.29 -4.31 12.68
C PRO A 353 -6.37 -3.59 13.67
N PRO A 354 -6.82 -2.48 14.29
CA PRO A 354 -5.99 -1.68 15.20
C PRO A 354 -5.34 -2.50 16.31
N TYR A 355 -6.06 -3.46 16.91
CA TYR A 355 -5.52 -4.31 17.96
C TYR A 355 -4.31 -5.16 17.52
N ALA A 356 -4.22 -5.51 16.21
CA ALA A 356 -3.05 -6.23 15.68
C ALA A 356 -1.83 -5.31 15.57
N THR A 357 -2.05 -4.05 15.18
CA THR A 357 -1.01 -3.03 15.14
C THR A 357 -0.61 -2.59 16.56
N ASP A 358 -1.57 -2.45 17.48
CA ASP A 358 -1.31 -2.14 18.91
C ASP A 358 -0.38 -3.21 19.51
N ALA A 359 -0.73 -4.49 19.37
CA ALA A 359 0.09 -5.60 19.86
C ALA A 359 1.51 -5.58 19.24
N TYR A 360 1.63 -5.34 17.95
CA TYR A 360 2.92 -5.22 17.29
C TYR A 360 3.73 -4.04 17.84
N VAL A 361 3.12 -2.88 18.01
CA VAL A 361 3.77 -1.68 18.58
C VAL A 361 4.26 -1.96 20.01
N ASP A 362 3.41 -2.56 20.85
CA ASP A 362 3.76 -2.90 22.23
C ASP A 362 4.96 -3.86 22.28
N GLU A 363 4.97 -4.89 21.43
CA GLU A 363 6.10 -5.83 21.31
C GLU A 363 7.39 -5.11 20.86
N ARG A 364 7.31 -4.20 19.89
CA ARG A 364 8.49 -3.45 19.42
C ARG A 364 9.00 -2.49 20.49
N CYS A 365 8.09 -1.80 21.18
CA CYS A 365 8.45 -0.92 22.29
C CYS A 365 9.13 -1.69 23.43
N ALA A 366 8.60 -2.84 23.80
CA ALA A 366 9.20 -3.72 24.82
C ALA A 366 10.58 -4.24 24.40
N ALA A 367 10.79 -4.45 23.09
CA ALA A 367 12.09 -4.83 22.51
C ALA A 367 13.09 -3.65 22.41
N GLY A 368 12.72 -2.43 22.84
CA GLY A 368 13.57 -1.25 22.81
C GLY A 368 13.55 -0.46 21.50
N GLN A 369 12.61 -0.72 20.59
CA GLN A 369 12.42 0.10 19.39
C GLN A 369 11.87 1.47 19.75
N GLY A 370 12.61 2.54 19.45
CA GLY A 370 12.08 3.90 19.47
C GLY A 370 11.18 4.14 18.26
N LEU A 371 9.93 4.57 18.50
CA LEU A 371 8.97 4.86 17.43
C LEU A 371 7.90 5.87 17.86
N GLU A 372 7.27 6.48 16.87
CA GLU A 372 6.02 7.22 17.08
C GLU A 372 4.84 6.38 16.55
N TYR A 373 3.83 6.15 17.38
CA TYR A 373 2.60 5.51 16.99
C TYR A 373 1.47 6.55 16.88
N TRP A 374 0.94 6.71 15.67
CA TRP A 374 -0.09 7.70 15.35
C TRP A 374 -1.43 7.02 15.07
N THR A 375 -2.44 7.26 15.87
CA THR A 375 -3.79 6.72 15.69
C THR A 375 -4.76 7.78 15.17
N PHE A 376 -5.69 7.37 14.30
CA PHE A 376 -6.64 8.27 13.64
C PHE A 376 -8.07 7.79 13.86
N ALA A 377 -8.83 8.53 14.70
CA ALA A 377 -10.23 8.22 15.00
C ALA A 377 -11.10 8.32 13.74
N GLY A 378 -12.02 7.37 13.56
CA GLY A 378 -12.97 7.35 12.44
C GLY A 378 -12.33 7.13 11.06
N ARG A 379 -11.07 6.70 11.00
CA ARG A 379 -10.39 6.31 9.74
C ARG A 379 -10.30 4.80 9.66
N ASP A 380 -10.66 4.28 8.50
CA ASP A 380 -10.46 2.89 8.12
C ASP A 380 -9.21 2.71 7.25
N HIS A 381 -8.99 1.49 6.75
CA HIS A 381 -7.83 1.16 5.92
C HIS A 381 -7.67 2.09 4.72
N LEU A 382 -8.74 2.38 3.99
CA LEU A 382 -8.71 3.19 2.76
C LEU A 382 -8.72 4.69 3.05
N THR A 383 -9.50 5.11 4.04
CA THR A 383 -9.73 6.54 4.32
C THR A 383 -8.57 7.21 5.04
N ILE A 384 -7.69 6.44 5.67
CA ILE A 384 -6.51 6.99 6.36
C ILE A 384 -5.57 7.74 5.42
N ILE A 385 -5.41 7.28 4.17
CA ILE A 385 -4.52 7.90 3.18
C ILE A 385 -5.23 8.87 2.23
N GLN A 386 -6.55 9.05 2.35
CA GLN A 386 -7.31 9.91 1.44
C GLN A 386 -6.97 11.40 1.60
N PRO A 387 -7.20 12.23 0.57
CA PRO A 387 -7.06 13.68 0.66
C PRO A 387 -7.84 14.28 1.84
N GLY A 388 -7.24 15.25 2.51
CA GLY A 388 -7.87 15.96 3.63
C GLY A 388 -7.68 15.30 5.00
N THR A 389 -7.06 14.11 5.09
CA THR A 389 -6.75 13.50 6.39
C THR A 389 -5.62 14.24 7.11
N PRO A 390 -5.64 14.32 8.46
CA PRO A 390 -4.53 14.88 9.21
C PRO A 390 -3.20 14.19 8.93
N LEU A 391 -3.21 12.86 8.72
CA LEU A 391 -2.03 12.04 8.43
C LEU A 391 -1.16 12.68 7.35
N ARG A 392 -1.75 13.07 6.22
CA ARG A 392 -1.00 13.55 5.04
C ARG A 392 -0.13 14.76 5.34
N LYS A 393 -0.66 15.74 6.10
CA LYS A 393 0.11 16.92 6.52
C LYS A 393 1.19 16.57 7.56
N LEU A 394 0.89 15.62 8.44
CA LEU A 394 1.84 15.16 9.45
C LEU A 394 3.03 14.46 8.79
N LEU A 395 2.78 13.61 7.78
CA LEU A 395 3.83 12.92 7.03
C LEU A 395 4.80 13.88 6.36
N ILE A 396 4.31 14.92 5.67
CA ILE A 396 5.16 15.92 5.04
C ILE A 396 6.03 16.62 6.08
N ARG A 397 5.43 17.12 7.18
CA ARG A 397 6.19 17.80 8.25
C ARG A 397 7.23 16.90 8.88
N TRP A 398 6.86 15.66 9.17
CA TRP A 398 7.79 14.69 9.76
C TRP A 398 8.95 14.38 8.80
N THR A 399 8.68 14.21 7.52
CA THR A 399 9.70 13.96 6.49
C THR A 399 10.64 15.16 6.32
N MET A 400 10.11 16.40 6.33
CA MET A 400 10.93 17.61 6.34
C MET A 400 11.92 17.63 7.52
N ALA A 401 11.43 17.30 8.73
CA ALA A 401 12.27 17.21 9.92
C ALA A 401 13.37 16.14 9.77
N ARG A 402 13.06 14.99 9.13
CA ARG A 402 14.08 13.96 8.84
C ARG A 402 15.14 14.48 7.86
N PHE A 403 14.74 15.13 6.78
CA PHE A 403 15.70 15.71 5.83
C PHE A 403 16.53 16.88 6.43
N ALA A 404 15.97 17.57 7.43
CA ALA A 404 16.67 18.57 8.22
C ALA A 404 17.59 17.97 9.33
N ASN A 405 17.64 16.63 9.47
CA ASN A 405 18.34 15.90 10.53
C ASN A 405 17.87 16.28 11.95
N GLU A 406 16.63 16.71 12.12
CA GLU A 406 16.07 16.93 13.45
C GLU A 406 15.95 15.59 14.19
N PRO A 407 16.24 15.52 15.50
CA PRO A 407 16.10 14.30 16.26
C PRO A 407 14.63 13.89 16.41
N GLN A 408 14.35 12.58 16.42
CA GLN A 408 13.06 12.05 16.87
C GLN A 408 13.04 11.99 18.42
N ALA A 409 11.84 12.06 19.01
CA ALA A 409 11.67 11.79 20.43
C ALA A 409 12.16 10.36 20.77
N SER A 410 12.84 10.22 21.90
CA SER A 410 13.33 8.92 22.36
C SER A 410 12.19 8.04 22.89
N GLY A 411 12.35 6.73 22.74
CA GLY A 411 11.39 5.73 23.22
C GLY A 411 10.14 5.64 22.35
N CYS A 412 9.06 5.14 22.94
CA CYS A 412 7.77 5.00 22.26
C CYS A 412 6.85 6.16 22.60
N VAL A 413 6.37 6.84 21.57
CA VAL A 413 5.48 8.00 21.71
C VAL A 413 4.17 7.72 20.98
N HIS A 414 3.06 7.75 21.71
CA HIS A 414 1.71 7.58 21.15
C HIS A 414 1.07 8.95 20.93
N LYS A 415 0.47 9.16 19.74
CA LYS A 415 -0.27 10.37 19.36
C LYS A 415 -1.60 9.98 18.74
N SER A 416 -2.69 10.59 19.20
CA SER A 416 -4.05 10.36 18.68
C SER A 416 -4.58 11.61 17.98
N PHE A 417 -5.28 11.41 16.84
CA PHE A 417 -5.81 12.47 15.98
C PHE A 417 -7.26 12.25 15.60
#